data_9ceab14fb25189660c0bcbec80bc79a8
#
_entry.id   9ceab14fb25189660c0bcbec80bc79a8
#
_cell.length_a   1.000
_cell.length_b   1.000
_cell.length_c   1.000
_cell.angle_alpha   90.00
_cell.angle_beta   90.00
_cell.angle_gamma   90.00
#
_symmetry.space_group_name_H-M   'P 1'
#
loop_
_entity.id
_entity.type
_entity.pdbx_description
1 polymer ?
#
loop_
_entity_poly.entity_id
_entity_poly.type
_entity_poly.pdbx_seq_one_letter_code
_entity_poly.pdbx_strand_id
1 'polypeptide(L)'
;SKNTQLNTSNILDKIFNKNKINSLIQIGANDGIRFDNLNFFIKKYKIKSILVEPVTKYFLSLKSNYKELDFVNLENCAISVDEKKNFIYIVSEKFLDKYGNHIPGINSFDKNHLISHGVKKKHIEKKEVVSISIEKLIEKYNIKDLNLLFIDTEGYDGEIVHDFLSKSSMRPIIVFEYIHIKSDFFEKVAQKLDEKNYNYFEVQENLFCFPNEKKVIL
;
A
#
# COMPACT_ATOMS: atom_id res chain seq x y z
N SER A 1 -10.33 33.11 -4.32
CA SER A 1 -10.45 31.84 -3.59
C SER A 1 -9.63 30.79 -4.34
N LYS A 2 -8.55 30.31 -3.75
CA LYS A 2 -7.84 29.13 -4.30
C LYS A 2 -8.79 27.94 -4.15
N ASN A 3 -9.34 27.45 -5.24
CA ASN A 3 -10.03 26.16 -5.27
C ASN A 3 -9.01 25.09 -4.89
N THR A 4 -9.00 24.69 -3.64
CA THR A 4 -8.15 23.57 -3.18
C THR A 4 -8.81 22.30 -3.66
N GLN A 5 -8.32 21.74 -4.75
CA GLN A 5 -8.80 20.45 -5.23
C GLN A 5 -8.47 19.36 -4.21
N LEU A 6 -9.50 18.61 -3.83
CA LEU A 6 -9.32 17.47 -2.92
C LEU A 6 -8.56 16.36 -3.64
N ASN A 7 -7.39 16.00 -3.15
CA ASN A 7 -6.56 14.93 -3.69
C ASN A 7 -5.86 14.15 -2.57
N THR A 8 -5.33 12.98 -2.91
CA THR A 8 -4.64 12.08 -1.97
C THR A 8 -3.52 12.79 -1.21
N SER A 9 -2.68 13.56 -1.90
CA SER A 9 -1.56 14.26 -1.29
C SER A 9 -2.01 15.29 -0.25
N ASN A 10 -3.07 16.05 -0.54
CA ASN A 10 -3.61 17.05 0.39
C ASN A 10 -4.22 16.42 1.65
N ILE A 11 -4.87 15.27 1.52
CA ILE A 11 -5.42 14.55 2.68
C ILE A 11 -4.29 13.96 3.53
N LEU A 12 -3.28 13.36 2.92
CA LEU A 12 -2.11 12.87 3.65
C LEU A 12 -1.37 13.98 4.38
N ASP A 13 -1.19 15.14 3.73
CA ASP A 13 -0.57 16.30 4.37
C ASP A 13 -1.33 16.72 5.65
N LYS A 14 -2.66 16.75 5.58
CA LYS A 14 -3.48 17.04 6.77
C LYS A 14 -3.36 15.96 7.83
N ILE A 15 -3.38 14.68 7.45
CA ILE A 15 -3.22 13.56 8.40
C ILE A 15 -1.92 13.69 9.17
N PHE A 16 -0.80 13.87 8.47
CA PHE A 16 0.52 13.94 9.11
C PHE A 16 0.78 15.24 9.87
N ASN A 17 0.26 16.37 9.42
CA ASN A 17 0.47 17.65 10.06
C ASN A 17 -0.43 17.85 11.31
N LYS A 18 -1.60 17.23 11.34
CA LYS A 18 -2.59 17.46 12.40
C LYS A 18 -2.74 16.29 13.38
N ASN A 19 -2.15 15.14 13.05
CA ASN A 19 -2.24 13.94 13.90
C ASN A 19 -0.85 13.40 14.18
N LYS A 20 -0.71 12.76 15.35
CA LYS A 20 0.55 12.11 15.72
C LYS A 20 0.61 10.72 15.10
N ILE A 21 1.36 10.60 14.01
CA ILE A 21 1.65 9.32 13.34
C ILE A 21 3.07 8.91 13.70
N ASN A 22 3.22 7.91 14.56
CA ASN A 22 4.52 7.42 15.04
C ASN A 22 4.93 6.10 14.40
N SER A 23 3.97 5.36 13.86
CA SER A 23 4.18 4.05 13.28
C SER A 23 3.35 3.86 12.02
N LEU A 24 3.94 3.31 10.98
CA LEU A 24 3.24 2.97 9.75
C LEU A 24 3.77 1.68 9.10
N ILE A 25 2.89 1.03 8.38
CA ILE A 25 3.21 -0.02 7.41
C ILE A 25 2.77 0.48 6.04
N GLN A 26 3.66 0.42 5.05
CA GLN A 26 3.37 0.66 3.64
C GLN A 26 3.58 -0.63 2.86
N ILE A 27 2.52 -1.11 2.21
CA ILE A 27 2.54 -2.31 1.38
C ILE A 27 2.46 -1.88 -0.08
N GLY A 28 3.47 -2.23 -0.88
CA GLY A 28 3.64 -1.76 -2.24
C GLY A 28 4.45 -0.44 -2.30
N ALA A 29 5.62 -0.41 -1.66
CA ALA A 29 6.43 0.80 -1.56
C ALA A 29 7.18 1.17 -2.86
N ASN A 30 7.27 0.25 -3.82
CA ASN A 30 8.03 0.41 -5.07
C ASN A 30 9.47 0.88 -4.78
N ASP A 31 9.96 1.90 -5.48
CA ASP A 31 11.29 2.47 -5.24
C ASP A 31 11.34 3.51 -4.10
N GLY A 32 10.19 3.81 -3.50
CA GLY A 32 10.05 4.76 -2.40
C GLY A 32 10.16 6.23 -2.81
N ILE A 33 10.08 6.56 -4.10
CA ILE A 33 10.14 7.93 -4.61
C ILE A 33 9.10 8.20 -5.68
N ARG A 34 9.15 7.48 -6.83
CA ARG A 34 8.36 7.83 -8.04
C ARG A 34 6.87 7.69 -7.88
N PHE A 35 6.43 6.67 -7.15
CA PHE A 35 5.00 6.36 -6.92
C PHE A 35 4.66 6.43 -5.43
N ASP A 36 5.43 7.20 -4.66
CA ASP A 36 5.34 7.21 -3.22
C ASP A 36 4.79 8.54 -2.69
N ASN A 37 3.73 8.44 -1.93
CA ASN A 37 3.11 9.57 -1.23
C ASN A 37 3.65 9.76 0.20
N LEU A 38 4.48 8.85 0.73
CA LEU A 38 4.83 8.80 2.14
C LEU A 38 6.29 9.17 2.45
N ASN A 39 7.20 9.08 1.48
CA ASN A 39 8.63 9.31 1.67
C ASN A 39 8.94 10.62 2.42
N PHE A 40 8.34 11.71 1.98
CA PHE A 40 8.52 13.02 2.60
C PHE A 40 8.11 13.00 4.08
N PHE A 41 6.95 12.45 4.40
CA PHE A 41 6.43 12.43 5.78
C PHE A 41 7.23 11.50 6.68
N ILE A 42 7.59 10.31 6.19
CA ILE A 42 8.42 9.35 6.93
C ILE A 42 9.73 9.99 7.36
N LYS A 43 10.42 10.67 6.44
CA LYS A 43 11.70 11.33 6.71
C LYS A 43 11.53 12.56 7.61
N LYS A 44 10.58 13.43 7.30
CA LYS A 44 10.32 14.67 8.05
C LYS A 44 9.99 14.41 9.52
N TYR A 45 9.13 13.43 9.78
CA TYR A 45 8.65 13.13 11.13
C TYR A 45 9.36 11.95 11.79
N LYS A 46 10.37 11.35 11.14
CA LYS A 46 11.12 10.18 11.62
C LYS A 46 10.20 9.05 12.08
N ILE A 47 9.23 8.69 11.24
CA ILE A 47 8.18 7.73 11.59
C ILE A 47 8.75 6.32 11.54
N LYS A 48 8.56 5.54 12.61
CA LYS A 48 8.86 4.09 12.60
C LYS A 48 8.07 3.41 11.52
N SER A 49 8.73 2.93 10.48
CA SER A 49 8.07 2.46 9.26
C SER A 49 8.56 1.08 8.87
N ILE A 50 7.63 0.28 8.35
CA ILE A 50 7.93 -0.95 7.62
C ILE A 50 7.44 -0.77 6.22
N LEU A 51 8.34 -0.84 5.25
CA LEU A 51 8.05 -0.67 3.83
C LEU A 51 8.26 -2.00 3.12
N VAL A 52 7.23 -2.45 2.42
CA VAL A 52 7.18 -3.76 1.77
C VAL A 52 7.14 -3.60 0.26
N GLU A 53 8.08 -4.23 -0.43
CA GLU A 53 8.12 -4.25 -1.90
C GLU A 53 8.54 -5.64 -2.42
N PRO A 54 7.64 -6.33 -3.17
CA PRO A 54 7.92 -7.68 -3.64
C PRO A 54 8.91 -7.76 -4.80
N VAL A 55 8.98 -6.75 -5.67
CA VAL A 55 9.84 -6.80 -6.85
C VAL A 55 11.26 -6.40 -6.46
N THR A 56 12.17 -7.35 -6.47
CA THR A 56 13.56 -7.18 -5.99
C THR A 56 14.27 -5.97 -6.61
N LYS A 57 14.05 -5.69 -7.89
CA LYS A 57 14.63 -4.51 -8.56
C LYS A 57 14.22 -3.22 -7.88
N TYR A 58 12.91 -3.04 -7.62
CA TYR A 58 12.39 -1.83 -6.96
C TYR A 58 12.76 -1.81 -5.49
N PHE A 59 12.80 -2.97 -4.83
CA PHE A 59 13.27 -3.10 -3.48
C PHE A 59 14.73 -2.63 -3.30
N LEU A 60 15.63 -2.94 -4.23
CA LEU A 60 17.01 -2.46 -4.19
C LEU A 60 17.09 -0.94 -4.31
N SER A 61 16.25 -0.34 -5.14
CA SER A 61 16.13 1.12 -5.22
C SER A 61 15.54 1.72 -3.94
N LEU A 62 14.49 1.08 -3.39
CA LEU A 62 13.90 1.43 -2.10
C LEU A 62 14.95 1.44 -0.99
N LYS A 63 15.77 0.39 -0.94
CA LYS A 63 16.87 0.25 0.03
C LYS A 63 17.89 1.39 -0.10
N SER A 64 18.23 1.79 -1.32
CA SER A 64 19.11 2.92 -1.57
C SER A 64 18.49 4.25 -1.10
N ASN A 65 17.20 4.45 -1.35
CA ASN A 65 16.48 5.69 -1.03
C ASN A 65 16.20 5.90 0.46
N TYR A 66 16.22 4.83 1.24
CA TYR A 66 16.06 4.84 2.71
C TYR A 66 17.34 4.45 3.46
N LYS A 67 18.47 4.46 2.77
CA LYS A 67 19.77 4.15 3.37
C LYS A 67 20.02 5.01 4.62
N GLU A 68 20.57 4.38 5.66
CA GLU A 68 20.98 5.05 6.91
C GLU A 68 19.84 5.60 7.79
N LEU A 69 18.59 5.23 7.52
CA LEU A 69 17.47 5.55 8.38
C LEU A 69 17.14 4.37 9.30
N ASP A 70 17.59 4.44 10.55
CA ASP A 70 17.46 3.36 11.56
C ASP A 70 16.01 3.14 12.02
N PHE A 71 15.12 4.10 11.76
CA PHE A 71 13.69 3.99 12.05
C PHE A 71 12.86 3.37 10.91
N VAL A 72 13.50 2.96 9.80
CA VAL A 72 12.83 2.34 8.64
C VAL A 72 13.32 0.90 8.44
N ASN A 73 12.39 -0.03 8.44
CA ASN A 73 12.63 -1.42 8.10
C ASN A 73 12.07 -1.72 6.71
N LEU A 74 12.79 -2.50 5.92
CA LEU A 74 12.46 -2.82 4.54
C LEU A 74 12.30 -4.32 4.37
N GLU A 75 11.24 -4.75 3.67
CA GLU A 75 10.94 -6.15 3.40
C GLU A 75 10.77 -6.42 1.90
N ASN A 76 11.60 -7.33 1.38
CA ASN A 76 11.46 -7.81 0.00
C ASN A 76 10.53 -9.02 -0.04
N CYS A 77 9.26 -8.77 0.11
CA CYS A 77 8.22 -9.79 0.05
C CYS A 77 6.91 -9.20 -0.45
N ALA A 78 5.98 -10.07 -0.80
CA ALA A 78 4.59 -9.73 -1.01
C ALA A 78 3.77 -9.98 0.26
N ILE A 79 2.69 -9.25 0.45
CA ILE A 79 1.70 -9.57 1.47
C ILE A 79 0.58 -10.38 0.83
N SER A 80 0.31 -11.55 1.40
CA SER A 80 -0.71 -12.46 0.93
C SER A 80 -1.46 -13.07 2.12
N VAL A 81 -2.78 -13.11 2.04
CA VAL A 81 -3.66 -13.60 3.12
C VAL A 81 -3.36 -15.03 3.52
N ASP A 82 -3.10 -15.89 2.53
CA ASP A 82 -2.84 -17.32 2.70
C ASP A 82 -1.36 -17.71 2.48
N GLU A 83 -0.49 -16.73 2.27
CA GLU A 83 0.94 -16.93 1.99
C GLU A 83 1.23 -17.79 0.73
N LYS A 84 0.26 -17.92 -0.16
CA LYS A 84 0.36 -18.75 -1.38
C LYS A 84 0.65 -17.97 -2.65
N LYS A 85 0.71 -16.63 -2.59
CA LYS A 85 1.04 -15.78 -3.72
C LYS A 85 2.56 -15.77 -3.95
N ASN A 86 3.06 -16.78 -4.66
CA ASN A 86 4.51 -16.98 -4.87
C ASN A 86 5.02 -16.29 -6.14
N PHE A 87 4.16 -15.59 -6.87
CA PHE A 87 4.51 -14.93 -8.12
C PHE A 87 3.84 -13.58 -8.23
N ILE A 88 4.53 -12.65 -8.90
CA ILE A 88 3.97 -11.36 -9.32
C ILE A 88 4.20 -11.20 -10.82
N TYR A 89 3.28 -10.52 -11.50
CA TYR A 89 3.41 -10.18 -12.91
C TYR A 89 3.95 -8.77 -13.04
N ILE A 90 4.96 -8.62 -13.90
CA ILE A 90 5.64 -7.35 -14.19
C ILE A 90 5.79 -7.19 -15.70
N VAL A 91 6.01 -5.98 -16.15
CA VAL A 91 6.50 -5.76 -17.52
C VAL A 91 7.98 -6.09 -17.57
N SER A 92 8.38 -6.94 -18.54
CA SER A 92 9.78 -7.27 -18.76
C SER A 92 10.61 -6.01 -19.04
N GLU A 93 11.79 -5.92 -18.42
CA GLU A 93 12.70 -4.78 -18.57
C GLU A 93 13.00 -4.41 -20.02
N LYS A 94 13.09 -5.42 -20.89
CA LYS A 94 13.35 -5.25 -22.34
C LYS A 94 12.28 -4.43 -23.04
N PHE A 95 11.12 -4.29 -22.44
CA PHE A 95 9.96 -3.66 -23.06
C PHE A 95 9.43 -2.45 -22.28
N LEU A 96 10.05 -2.08 -21.16
CA LEU A 96 9.59 -0.92 -20.34
C LEU A 96 9.56 0.37 -21.16
N ASP A 97 10.54 0.60 -22.03
CA ASP A 97 10.63 1.79 -22.88
C ASP A 97 9.48 1.93 -23.89
N LYS A 98 8.71 0.85 -24.10
CA LYS A 98 7.55 0.86 -25.00
C LYS A 98 6.28 1.38 -24.36
N TYR A 99 6.32 1.64 -23.06
CA TYR A 99 5.16 2.02 -22.26
C TYR A 99 5.40 3.32 -21.49
N GLY A 100 4.32 3.90 -20.98
CA GLY A 100 4.39 5.13 -20.19
C GLY A 100 5.08 4.94 -18.82
N ASN A 101 5.47 6.05 -18.22
CA ASN A 101 6.22 6.07 -16.96
C ASN A 101 5.47 5.46 -15.75
N HIS A 102 4.15 5.27 -15.83
CA HIS A 102 3.34 4.66 -14.78
C HIS A 102 3.50 3.13 -14.71
N ILE A 103 3.96 2.50 -15.77
CA ILE A 103 4.05 1.03 -15.90
C ILE A 103 4.92 0.35 -14.82
N PRO A 104 6.05 0.91 -14.36
CA PRO A 104 6.78 0.30 -13.24
C PRO A 104 6.00 0.24 -11.93
N GLY A 105 4.91 1.02 -11.80
CA GLY A 105 4.05 1.05 -10.61
C GLY A 105 2.89 0.05 -10.63
N ILE A 106 2.59 -0.63 -11.75
CA ILE A 106 1.39 -1.48 -11.90
C ILE A 106 1.63 -2.99 -11.70
N ASN A 107 2.71 -3.39 -11.03
CA ASN A 107 2.99 -4.80 -10.78
C ASN A 107 1.88 -5.44 -9.92
N SER A 108 1.40 -6.61 -10.31
CA SER A 108 0.20 -7.21 -9.71
C SER A 108 0.28 -8.73 -9.64
N PHE A 109 -0.45 -9.31 -8.69
CA PHE A 109 -0.73 -10.75 -8.69
C PHE A 109 -1.64 -11.18 -9.85
N ASP A 110 -2.36 -10.25 -10.45
CA ASP A 110 -3.24 -10.51 -11.59
C ASP A 110 -2.62 -10.02 -12.89
N LYS A 111 -2.32 -10.96 -13.79
CA LYS A 111 -1.81 -10.66 -15.14
C LYS A 111 -2.75 -9.76 -15.94
N ASN A 112 -4.06 -9.92 -15.74
CA ASN A 112 -5.06 -9.14 -16.47
C ASN A 112 -5.03 -7.66 -16.06
N HIS A 113 -4.56 -7.33 -14.87
CA HIS A 113 -4.35 -5.94 -14.46
C HIS A 113 -3.38 -5.22 -15.40
N LEU A 114 -2.23 -5.85 -15.72
CA LEU A 114 -1.25 -5.28 -16.65
C LEU A 114 -1.83 -5.17 -18.07
N ILE A 115 -2.60 -6.17 -18.49
CA ILE A 115 -3.23 -6.17 -19.81
C ILE A 115 -4.26 -5.03 -19.93
N SER A 116 -5.04 -4.78 -18.89
CA SER A 116 -6.01 -3.68 -18.84
C SER A 116 -5.36 -2.29 -18.93
N HIS A 117 -4.09 -2.19 -18.53
CA HIS A 117 -3.26 -0.99 -18.70
C HIS A 117 -2.55 -0.92 -20.08
N GLY A 118 -2.95 -1.77 -21.03
CA GLY A 118 -2.43 -1.75 -22.39
C GLY A 118 -1.13 -2.53 -22.61
N VAL A 119 -0.69 -3.32 -21.62
CA VAL A 119 0.52 -4.12 -21.74
C VAL A 119 0.24 -5.38 -22.59
N LYS A 120 1.04 -5.61 -23.60
CA LYS A 120 0.95 -6.82 -24.44
C LYS A 120 1.35 -8.06 -23.64
N LYS A 121 0.58 -9.15 -23.76
CA LYS A 121 0.82 -10.42 -23.04
C LYS A 121 2.27 -10.91 -23.15
N LYS A 122 2.89 -10.80 -24.34
CA LYS A 122 4.27 -11.22 -24.61
C LYS A 122 5.34 -10.35 -23.92
N HIS A 123 4.95 -9.21 -23.37
CA HIS A 123 5.83 -8.31 -22.63
C HIS A 123 5.73 -8.49 -21.12
N ILE A 124 4.86 -9.37 -20.65
CA ILE A 124 4.65 -9.64 -19.24
C ILE A 124 5.51 -10.82 -18.80
N GLU A 125 6.27 -10.62 -17.74
CA GLU A 125 7.02 -11.66 -17.06
C GLU A 125 6.33 -12.04 -15.75
N LYS A 126 6.52 -13.29 -15.35
CA LYS A 126 6.16 -13.84 -14.06
C LYS A 126 7.42 -13.92 -13.20
N LYS A 127 7.46 -13.22 -12.07
CA LYS A 127 8.57 -13.22 -11.13
C LYS A 127 8.20 -13.94 -9.86
N GLU A 128 9.09 -14.79 -9.37
CA GLU A 128 8.96 -15.41 -8.05
C GLU A 128 9.11 -14.36 -6.96
N VAL A 129 8.27 -14.46 -5.93
CA VAL A 129 8.31 -13.63 -4.73
C VAL A 129 8.12 -14.49 -3.49
N VAL A 130 8.72 -14.07 -2.40
CA VAL A 130 8.36 -14.58 -1.08
C VAL A 130 7.09 -13.87 -0.65
N SER A 131 6.11 -14.59 -0.12
CA SER A 131 4.94 -13.97 0.47
C SER A 131 4.77 -14.36 1.94
N ILE A 132 4.33 -13.38 2.73
CA ILE A 132 3.99 -13.54 4.14
C ILE A 132 2.63 -12.90 4.40
N SER A 133 1.98 -13.29 5.47
CA SER A 133 0.77 -12.61 5.94
C SER A 133 1.12 -11.29 6.63
N ILE A 134 0.16 -10.36 6.68
CA ILE A 134 0.33 -9.12 7.45
C ILE A 134 0.51 -9.41 8.95
N GLU A 135 -0.10 -10.46 9.47
CA GLU A 135 0.09 -10.91 10.85
C GLU A 135 1.55 -11.26 11.12
N LYS A 136 2.17 -12.08 10.27
CA LYS A 136 3.59 -12.44 10.40
C LYS A 136 4.51 -11.22 10.32
N LEU A 137 4.18 -10.24 9.47
CA LEU A 137 4.91 -8.99 9.41
C LEU A 137 4.84 -8.24 10.76
N ILE A 138 3.63 -8.12 11.30
CA ILE A 138 3.37 -7.48 12.59
C ILE A 138 4.10 -8.19 13.73
N GLU A 139 4.06 -9.52 13.77
CA GLU A 139 4.76 -10.34 14.76
C GLU A 139 6.27 -10.19 14.66
N LYS A 140 6.82 -10.27 13.44
CA LYS A 140 8.27 -10.14 13.16
C LYS A 140 8.86 -8.87 13.77
N TYR A 141 8.14 -7.76 13.68
CA TYR A 141 8.56 -6.46 14.18
C TYR A 141 7.99 -6.11 15.54
N ASN A 142 7.26 -7.03 16.17
CA ASN A 142 6.64 -6.85 17.48
C ASN A 142 5.83 -5.53 17.57
N ILE A 143 5.04 -5.24 16.54
CA ILE A 143 4.24 -4.03 16.45
C ILE A 143 3.07 -4.14 17.43
N LYS A 144 3.02 -3.23 18.40
CA LYS A 144 1.95 -3.18 19.43
C LYS A 144 0.91 -2.11 19.13
N ASP A 145 1.31 -1.05 18.45
CA ASP A 145 0.43 0.03 18.02
C ASP A 145 0.81 0.43 16.58
N LEU A 146 -0.19 0.50 15.73
CA LEU A 146 -0.06 0.92 14.34
C LEU A 146 -0.95 2.13 14.12
N ASN A 147 -0.38 3.24 13.65
CA ASN A 147 -1.14 4.47 13.42
C ASN A 147 -1.63 4.60 11.97
N LEU A 148 -0.87 4.10 11.00
CA LEU A 148 -1.23 4.15 9.59
C LEU A 148 -0.88 2.84 8.89
N LEU A 149 -1.85 2.29 8.16
CA LEU A 149 -1.67 1.20 7.22
C LEU A 149 -1.99 1.74 5.82
N PHE A 150 -0.97 1.81 4.97
CA PHE A 150 -1.08 2.29 3.60
C PHE A 150 -0.82 1.14 2.62
N ILE A 151 -1.77 0.86 1.73
CA ILE A 151 -1.73 -0.29 0.83
C ILE A 151 -1.91 0.18 -0.61
N ASP A 152 -1.02 -0.28 -1.47
CA ASP A 152 -1.08 -0.09 -2.93
C ASP A 152 -0.46 -1.34 -3.60
N THR A 153 -1.29 -2.35 -3.82
CA THR A 153 -0.87 -3.65 -4.36
C THR A 153 -1.43 -3.94 -5.74
N GLU A 154 -2.01 -2.92 -6.38
CA GLU A 154 -2.51 -3.03 -7.73
C GLU A 154 -3.54 -4.18 -7.89
N GLY A 155 -4.53 -4.19 -7.00
CA GLY A 155 -5.68 -5.08 -7.08
C GLY A 155 -5.85 -6.11 -5.97
N TYR A 156 -4.90 -6.21 -5.03
CA TYR A 156 -5.00 -7.13 -3.88
C TYR A 156 -5.25 -6.40 -2.54
N ASP A 157 -5.49 -5.12 -2.60
CA ASP A 157 -5.65 -4.23 -1.45
C ASP A 157 -6.83 -4.64 -0.56
N GLY A 158 -7.97 -4.97 -1.17
CA GLY A 158 -9.19 -5.32 -0.46
C GLY A 158 -9.04 -6.58 0.38
N GLU A 159 -8.36 -7.60 -0.14
CA GLU A 159 -8.07 -8.86 0.56
C GLU A 159 -7.22 -8.60 1.81
N ILE A 160 -6.21 -7.74 1.70
CA ILE A 160 -5.34 -7.40 2.82
C ILE A 160 -6.12 -6.62 3.88
N VAL A 161 -6.91 -5.63 3.50
CA VAL A 161 -7.73 -4.84 4.43
C VAL A 161 -8.74 -5.73 5.16
N HIS A 162 -9.46 -6.56 4.43
CA HIS A 162 -10.46 -7.48 5.00
C HIS A 162 -9.82 -8.45 5.99
N ASP A 163 -8.68 -9.05 5.63
CA ASP A 163 -7.94 -9.98 6.49
C ASP A 163 -7.42 -9.29 7.75
N PHE A 164 -6.78 -8.13 7.60
CA PHE A 164 -6.28 -7.35 8.72
C PHE A 164 -7.38 -6.98 9.72
N LEU A 165 -8.50 -6.45 9.25
CA LEU A 165 -9.64 -6.08 10.10
C LEU A 165 -10.31 -7.29 10.75
N SER A 166 -10.26 -8.45 10.12
CA SER A 166 -10.85 -9.69 10.65
C SER A 166 -10.01 -10.29 11.79
N LYS A 167 -8.69 -10.13 11.75
CA LYS A 167 -7.75 -10.80 12.67
C LYS A 167 -7.14 -9.87 13.72
N SER A 168 -6.93 -8.60 13.39
CA SER A 168 -6.25 -7.65 14.27
C SER A 168 -7.24 -6.85 15.13
N SER A 169 -6.86 -6.61 16.40
CA SER A 169 -7.54 -5.64 17.28
C SER A 169 -7.03 -4.21 17.08
N MET A 170 -5.92 -4.01 16.36
CA MET A 170 -5.40 -2.67 16.07
C MET A 170 -6.35 -1.91 15.13
N ARG A 171 -6.41 -0.60 15.33
CA ARG A 171 -7.29 0.30 14.58
C ARG A 171 -6.50 1.50 14.04
N PRO A 172 -5.60 1.27 13.05
CA PRO A 172 -4.89 2.36 12.37
C PRO A 172 -5.83 3.14 11.46
N ILE A 173 -5.40 4.32 11.03
CA ILE A 173 -5.90 4.90 9.78
C ILE A 173 -5.51 3.93 8.66
N ILE A 174 -6.44 3.60 7.76
CA ILE A 174 -6.19 2.73 6.62
C ILE A 174 -6.41 3.54 5.34
N VAL A 175 -5.44 3.50 4.44
CA VAL A 175 -5.54 4.09 3.09
C VAL A 175 -5.22 3.01 2.09
N PHE A 176 -6.10 2.78 1.12
CA PHE A 176 -5.89 1.76 0.10
C PHE A 176 -6.55 2.14 -1.23
N GLU A 177 -6.01 1.63 -2.34
CA GLU A 177 -6.59 1.82 -3.66
C GLU A 177 -7.79 0.88 -3.85
N TYR A 178 -8.95 1.44 -4.15
CA TYR A 178 -10.20 0.67 -4.23
C TYR A 178 -10.68 0.42 -5.66
N ILE A 179 -10.24 1.20 -6.64
CA ILE A 179 -10.77 1.17 -8.00
C ILE A 179 -10.56 -0.16 -8.74
N HIS A 180 -9.59 -0.97 -8.32
CA HIS A 180 -9.30 -2.28 -8.90
C HIS A 180 -9.98 -3.43 -8.17
N ILE A 181 -10.74 -3.16 -7.11
CA ILE A 181 -11.48 -4.16 -6.35
C ILE A 181 -12.80 -4.44 -7.05
N LYS A 182 -13.13 -5.73 -7.26
CA LYS A 182 -14.43 -6.12 -7.82
C LYS A 182 -15.56 -5.70 -6.88
N SER A 183 -16.69 -5.28 -7.44
CA SER A 183 -17.81 -4.69 -6.67
C SER A 183 -18.33 -5.59 -5.55
N ASP A 184 -18.48 -6.90 -5.80
CA ASP A 184 -18.94 -7.87 -4.81
C ASP A 184 -17.97 -8.06 -3.64
N PHE A 185 -16.67 -7.96 -3.92
CA PHE A 185 -15.65 -8.00 -2.87
C PHE A 185 -15.52 -6.66 -2.15
N PHE A 186 -15.66 -5.54 -2.86
CA PHE A 186 -15.68 -4.22 -2.24
C PHE A 186 -16.79 -4.10 -1.19
N GLU A 187 -17.99 -4.63 -1.47
CA GLU A 187 -19.08 -4.67 -0.49
C GLU A 187 -18.69 -5.42 0.79
N LYS A 188 -17.95 -6.54 0.69
CA LYS A 188 -17.43 -7.26 1.86
C LYS A 188 -16.41 -6.45 2.66
N VAL A 189 -15.55 -5.70 1.97
CA VAL A 189 -14.57 -4.81 2.62
C VAL A 189 -15.30 -3.68 3.34
N ALA A 190 -16.27 -3.04 2.68
CA ALA A 190 -17.09 -1.97 3.26
C ALA A 190 -17.86 -2.47 4.50
N GLN A 191 -18.50 -3.63 4.39
CA GLN A 191 -19.17 -4.25 5.54
C GLN A 191 -18.20 -4.49 6.70
N LYS A 192 -16.99 -4.96 6.42
CA LYS A 192 -15.96 -5.18 7.45
C LYS A 192 -15.50 -3.88 8.10
N LEU A 193 -15.35 -2.80 7.33
CA LEU A 193 -15.05 -1.48 7.85
C LEU A 193 -16.17 -0.98 8.79
N ASP A 194 -17.43 -1.14 8.39
CA ASP A 194 -18.60 -0.78 9.22
C ASP A 194 -18.65 -1.61 10.52
N GLU A 195 -18.46 -2.93 10.45
CA GLU A 195 -18.40 -3.83 11.61
C GLU A 195 -17.31 -3.42 12.62
N LYS A 196 -16.21 -2.85 12.12
CA LYS A 196 -15.07 -2.39 12.92
C LYS A 196 -15.13 -0.90 13.29
N ASN A 197 -16.27 -0.26 13.07
CA ASN A 197 -16.53 1.14 13.40
C ASN A 197 -15.56 2.13 12.73
N TYR A 198 -15.32 1.94 11.42
CA TYR A 198 -14.60 2.89 10.59
C TYR A 198 -15.56 3.82 9.86
N ASN A 199 -15.22 5.11 9.78
CA ASN A 199 -15.73 6.02 8.78
C ASN A 199 -14.77 6.04 7.60
N TYR A 200 -15.28 6.13 6.38
CA TYR A 200 -14.44 6.16 5.19
C TYR A 200 -15.04 7.02 4.09
N PHE A 201 -14.17 7.56 3.26
CA PHE A 201 -14.53 8.33 2.07
C PHE A 201 -13.50 8.13 0.96
N GLU A 202 -13.93 8.32 -0.28
CA GLU A 202 -13.07 8.21 -1.45
C GLU A 202 -12.45 9.55 -1.82
N VAL A 203 -11.19 9.52 -2.20
CA VAL A 203 -10.47 10.63 -2.81
C VAL A 203 -9.62 10.07 -3.94
N GLN A 204 -9.93 10.45 -5.18
CA GLN A 204 -9.30 9.91 -6.37
C GLN A 204 -9.45 8.37 -6.41
N GLU A 205 -8.34 7.63 -6.44
CA GLU A 205 -8.32 6.17 -6.52
C GLU A 205 -8.29 5.49 -5.15
N ASN A 206 -8.20 6.29 -4.07
CA ASN A 206 -7.98 5.79 -2.72
C ASN A 206 -9.22 5.92 -1.83
N LEU A 207 -9.39 4.96 -0.94
CA LEU A 207 -10.31 5.02 0.18
C LEU A 207 -9.51 5.37 1.45
N PHE A 208 -9.95 6.41 2.14
CA PHE A 208 -9.40 6.84 3.42
C PHE A 208 -10.34 6.40 4.54
N CYS A 209 -9.83 5.55 5.44
CA CYS A 209 -10.62 4.92 6.49
C CYS A 209 -10.10 5.35 7.87
N PHE A 210 -10.99 5.89 8.69
CA PHE A 210 -10.68 6.44 10.01
C PHE A 210 -11.47 5.70 11.10
N PRO A 211 -10.79 5.14 12.12
CA PRO A 211 -11.50 4.51 13.22
C PRO A 211 -12.28 5.56 14.02
N ASN A 212 -13.57 5.29 14.30
CA ASN A 212 -14.44 6.21 15.05
C ASN A 212 -13.96 6.50 16.47
N GLU A 213 -13.24 5.55 17.07
CA GLU A 213 -12.72 5.65 18.44
C GLU A 213 -11.57 6.67 18.56
N LYS A 214 -10.93 7.00 17.46
CA LYS A 214 -9.81 7.95 17.41
C LYS A 214 -10.28 9.27 16.81
N LYS A 215 -10.05 10.35 17.54
CA LYS A 215 -10.26 11.68 16.99
C LYS A 215 -9.18 11.97 15.94
N VAL A 216 -9.51 11.79 14.66
CA VAL A 216 -8.65 12.19 13.54
C VAL A 216 -9.03 13.59 13.10
N ILE A 217 -8.04 14.44 12.88
CA ILE A 217 -8.22 15.84 12.46
C ILE A 217 -7.79 15.95 11.00
N LEU A 218 -8.66 16.48 10.15
CA LEU A 218 -8.38 16.79 8.74
C LEU A 218 -8.35 18.29 8.46
#